data_0d7d6e9435aba67b02d2cff0af33592b
#
_entry.id   0d7d6e9435aba67b02d2cff0af33592b
#
_cell.length_a   1.000
_cell.length_b   1.000
_cell.length_c   1.000
_cell.angle_alpha   90.00
_cell.angle_beta   90.00
_cell.angle_gamma   90.00
#
_symmetry.space_group_name_H-M   'P 1'
#
loop_
_entity.id
_entity.type
_entity.pdbx_description
1 polymer ?
#
loop_
_entity_poly.entity_id
_entity_poly.type
_entity_poly.pdbx_seq_one_letter_code
_entity_poly.pdbx_strand_id
1 'polypeptide(L)'
;MRGSKPEGKSGVFVLDVDPGIDDAVALFLTQHLVHEPCVVVTSFGNAPLDVTHRNLLGLKTALGCSFPVVKGSSGPLSGSEPFYDYYHGTDALGGLSRLLPKTDDAAMPLSALSQLVHADEQVTYCAVGPLTNLATLIGSNDPVASRINKVLAMGGGLKRFNCPHESEFNFHADPDAAARVFRSGLDVTIAPFDLGMSATLTAEDLARVTAGSRCPLMDSILDQSLHTARAHGRENA
;
A
#
# COMPACT_ATOMS: atom_id res chain seq x y z
N MET A 1 5.68 -18.22 -32.31
CA MET A 1 7.06 -17.99 -31.87
C MET A 1 6.97 -17.29 -30.52
N ARG A 2 7.30 -17.99 -29.43
CA ARG A 2 7.36 -17.38 -28.09
C ARG A 2 8.71 -16.66 -28.03
N GLY A 3 8.70 -15.32 -27.99
CA GLY A 3 9.89 -14.53 -27.77
C GLY A 3 10.55 -14.94 -26.47
N SER A 4 11.83 -15.28 -26.50
CA SER A 4 12.67 -15.50 -25.33
C SER A 4 12.63 -14.22 -24.48
N LYS A 5 12.24 -14.32 -23.20
CA LYS A 5 12.47 -13.25 -22.22
C LYS A 5 13.99 -12.91 -22.25
N PRO A 6 14.37 -11.62 -22.20
CA PRO A 6 15.77 -11.29 -21.98
C PRO A 6 16.19 -11.92 -20.63
N GLU A 7 17.42 -12.44 -20.57
CA GLU A 7 18.08 -12.89 -19.34
C GLU A 7 18.35 -11.68 -18.42
N GLY A 8 17.27 -11.13 -17.82
CA GLY A 8 17.34 -10.14 -16.76
C GLY A 8 17.29 -10.85 -15.42
N LYS A 9 17.96 -10.31 -14.42
CA LYS A 9 17.82 -10.75 -13.02
C LYS A 9 16.34 -10.91 -12.69
N SER A 10 15.98 -12.00 -12.01
CA SER A 10 14.60 -12.17 -11.52
C SER A 10 14.26 -10.99 -10.59
N GLY A 11 13.05 -10.46 -10.73
CA GLY A 11 12.57 -9.34 -9.92
C GLY A 11 11.60 -9.80 -8.84
N VAL A 12 11.60 -9.10 -7.73
CA VAL A 12 10.58 -9.23 -6.67
C VAL A 12 9.86 -7.91 -6.56
N PHE A 13 8.53 -7.96 -6.50
CA PHE A 13 7.69 -6.80 -6.24
C PHE A 13 7.35 -6.75 -4.75
N VAL A 14 7.75 -5.69 -4.07
CA VAL A 14 7.36 -5.43 -2.67
C VAL A 14 6.27 -4.38 -2.68
N LEU A 15 5.09 -4.72 -2.16
CA LEU A 15 3.99 -3.78 -1.97
C LEU A 15 3.88 -3.42 -0.48
N ASP A 16 4.07 -2.16 -0.15
CA ASP A 16 3.96 -1.62 1.21
C ASP A 16 2.66 -0.84 1.35
N VAL A 17 1.79 -1.31 2.26
CA VAL A 17 0.39 -0.88 2.40
C VAL A 17 0.03 -0.57 3.85
N ASP A 18 -0.94 0.32 4.06
CA ASP A 18 -1.62 0.55 5.34
C ASP A 18 -3.14 0.32 5.22
N PRO A 19 -3.57 -0.93 4.96
CA PRO A 19 -4.83 -1.30 4.32
C PRO A 19 -6.05 -0.46 4.69
N GLY A 20 -6.31 0.51 3.80
CA GLY A 20 -7.53 1.26 3.63
C GLY A 20 -8.38 0.67 2.49
N ILE A 21 -9.42 1.41 2.10
CA ILE A 21 -10.34 1.01 1.03
C ILE A 21 -9.61 0.92 -0.32
N ASP A 22 -8.77 1.88 -0.63
CA ASP A 22 -7.97 1.97 -1.85
C ASP A 22 -6.80 0.96 -1.87
N ASP A 23 -6.17 0.69 -0.72
CA ASP A 23 -5.18 -0.38 -0.58
C ASP A 23 -5.78 -1.76 -0.91
N ALA A 24 -7.03 -2.00 -0.55
CA ALA A 24 -7.70 -3.26 -0.90
C ALA A 24 -7.82 -3.41 -2.43
N VAL A 25 -8.07 -2.31 -3.15
CA VAL A 25 -8.05 -2.29 -4.62
C VAL A 25 -6.63 -2.50 -5.15
N ALA A 26 -5.63 -1.86 -4.54
CA ALA A 26 -4.22 -2.03 -4.92
C ALA A 26 -3.75 -3.48 -4.75
N LEU A 27 -4.14 -4.16 -3.66
CA LEU A 27 -3.86 -5.59 -3.43
C LEU A 27 -4.50 -6.47 -4.51
N PHE A 28 -5.77 -6.22 -4.84
CA PHE A 28 -6.47 -6.95 -5.89
C PHE A 28 -5.79 -6.77 -7.26
N LEU A 29 -5.45 -5.54 -7.61
CA LEU A 29 -4.76 -5.24 -8.87
C LEU A 29 -3.36 -5.88 -8.91
N THR A 30 -2.61 -5.80 -7.82
CA THR A 30 -1.27 -6.40 -7.73
C THR A 30 -1.32 -7.90 -8.00
N GLN A 31 -2.26 -8.63 -7.39
CA GLN A 31 -2.41 -10.07 -7.63
C GLN A 31 -2.69 -10.41 -9.09
N HIS A 32 -3.38 -9.53 -9.83
CA HIS A 32 -3.82 -9.81 -11.20
C HIS A 32 -2.88 -9.26 -12.27
N LEU A 33 -2.14 -8.21 -11.96
CA LEU A 33 -1.32 -7.48 -12.93
C LEU A 33 0.19 -7.67 -12.74
N VAL A 34 0.64 -7.95 -11.52
CA VAL A 34 2.06 -8.18 -11.23
C VAL A 34 2.38 -9.66 -11.46
N HIS A 35 3.36 -9.92 -12.31
CA HIS A 35 3.77 -11.29 -12.69
C HIS A 35 5.03 -11.76 -11.96
N GLU A 36 5.75 -10.84 -11.33
CA GLU A 36 6.90 -11.13 -10.47
C GLU A 36 6.42 -11.70 -9.12
N PRO A 37 7.26 -12.51 -8.43
CA PRO A 37 7.01 -12.85 -7.03
C PRO A 37 6.74 -11.59 -6.21
N CYS A 38 5.68 -11.62 -5.40
CA CYS A 38 5.24 -10.47 -4.62
C CYS A 38 5.36 -10.76 -3.12
N VAL A 39 5.85 -9.78 -2.36
CA VAL A 39 5.81 -9.74 -0.90
C VAL A 39 5.03 -8.51 -0.48
N VAL A 40 4.13 -8.64 0.50
CA VAL A 40 3.35 -7.49 0.99
C VAL A 40 3.79 -7.14 2.41
N VAL A 41 4.10 -5.87 2.62
CA VAL A 41 4.48 -5.31 3.93
C VAL A 41 3.34 -4.43 4.42
N THR A 42 3.03 -4.48 5.72
CA THR A 42 2.08 -3.54 6.33
C THR A 42 2.77 -2.47 7.15
N SER A 43 2.17 -1.28 7.21
CA SER A 43 2.52 -0.21 8.15
C SER A 43 1.29 0.33 8.87
N PHE A 44 1.53 1.16 9.88
CA PHE A 44 0.53 2.11 10.37
C PHE A 44 0.23 3.13 9.26
N GLY A 45 -0.85 3.88 9.39
CA GLY A 45 -1.23 4.96 8.48
C GLY A 45 -2.73 5.20 8.57
N ASN A 46 -3.55 4.58 7.73
CA ASN A 46 -5.01 4.69 7.79
C ASN A 46 -5.61 4.27 9.15
N ALA A 47 -4.90 3.41 9.90
CA ALA A 47 -5.22 2.99 11.25
C ALA A 47 -3.95 2.48 11.97
N PRO A 48 -4.01 2.19 13.29
CA PRO A 48 -2.91 1.51 14.00
C PRO A 48 -2.51 0.20 13.31
N LEU A 49 -1.21 -0.13 13.37
CA LEU A 49 -0.62 -1.29 12.72
C LEU A 49 -1.39 -2.61 12.96
N ASP A 50 -1.91 -2.82 14.17
CA ASP A 50 -2.66 -4.05 14.47
C ASP A 50 -4.01 -4.12 13.74
N VAL A 51 -4.58 -2.99 13.37
CA VAL A 51 -5.80 -2.90 12.56
C VAL A 51 -5.44 -3.13 11.09
N THR A 52 -4.47 -2.39 10.55
CA THR A 52 -4.04 -2.51 9.15
C THR A 52 -3.52 -3.92 8.85
N HIS A 53 -2.73 -4.50 9.75
CA HIS A 53 -2.21 -5.85 9.57
C HIS A 53 -3.33 -6.90 9.59
N ARG A 54 -4.28 -6.80 10.50
CA ARG A 54 -5.47 -7.68 10.53
C ARG A 54 -6.29 -7.57 9.25
N ASN A 55 -6.47 -6.33 8.76
CA ASN A 55 -7.15 -6.08 7.48
C ASN A 55 -6.42 -6.76 6.33
N LEU A 56 -5.08 -6.62 6.25
CA LEU A 56 -4.29 -7.29 5.21
C LEU A 56 -4.48 -8.80 5.21
N LEU A 57 -4.37 -9.44 6.37
CA LEU A 57 -4.53 -10.89 6.50
C LEU A 57 -5.94 -11.34 6.07
N GLY A 58 -6.96 -10.59 6.51
CA GLY A 58 -8.34 -10.83 6.11
C GLY A 58 -8.58 -10.66 4.61
N LEU A 59 -8.07 -9.58 4.01
CA LEU A 59 -8.13 -9.32 2.57
C LEU A 59 -7.39 -10.39 1.78
N LYS A 60 -6.16 -10.74 2.18
CA LYS A 60 -5.37 -11.83 1.57
C LYS A 60 -6.18 -13.12 1.51
N THR A 61 -6.81 -13.50 2.62
CA THR A 61 -7.61 -14.72 2.70
C THR A 61 -8.87 -14.64 1.85
N ALA A 62 -9.61 -13.53 1.94
CA ALA A 62 -10.85 -13.34 1.21
C ALA A 62 -10.66 -13.25 -0.31
N LEU A 63 -9.54 -12.70 -0.75
CA LEU A 63 -9.17 -12.55 -2.17
C LEU A 63 -8.41 -13.78 -2.70
N GLY A 64 -8.07 -14.75 -1.85
CA GLY A 64 -7.32 -15.95 -2.25
C GLY A 64 -5.87 -15.65 -2.65
N CYS A 65 -5.26 -14.61 -2.06
CA CYS A 65 -3.89 -14.22 -2.37
C CYS A 65 -2.87 -15.15 -1.71
N SER A 66 -1.76 -15.46 -2.41
CA SER A 66 -0.72 -16.38 -1.94
C SER A 66 0.60 -15.72 -1.50
N PHE A 67 0.72 -14.40 -1.61
CA PHE A 67 1.94 -13.69 -1.23
C PHE A 67 2.25 -13.79 0.28
N PRO A 68 3.54 -13.85 0.69
CA PRO A 68 3.94 -13.70 2.07
C PRO A 68 3.64 -12.28 2.59
N VAL A 69 3.34 -12.18 3.88
CA VAL A 69 3.02 -10.93 4.57
C VAL A 69 4.05 -10.64 5.64
N VAL A 70 4.51 -9.39 5.68
CA VAL A 70 5.47 -8.88 6.65
C VAL A 70 4.82 -7.76 7.45
N LYS A 71 4.91 -7.83 8.77
CA LYS A 71 4.45 -6.79 9.69
C LYS A 71 5.56 -5.76 9.88
N GLY A 72 5.29 -4.52 9.48
CA GLY A 72 6.26 -3.43 9.52
C GLY A 72 6.11 -2.52 10.75
N SER A 73 6.23 -1.22 10.52
CA SER A 73 6.33 -0.19 11.55
C SER A 73 4.98 0.18 12.14
N SER A 74 4.95 0.40 13.46
CA SER A 74 3.74 0.79 14.19
C SER A 74 3.58 2.31 14.38
N GLY A 75 4.57 3.09 13.94
CA GLY A 75 4.57 4.54 14.07
C GLY A 75 5.76 5.16 13.35
N PRO A 76 5.85 6.51 13.32
CA PRO A 76 6.87 7.24 12.58
C PRO A 76 8.27 7.06 13.16
N LEU A 77 9.31 7.33 12.36
CA LEU A 77 10.73 7.22 12.76
C LEU A 77 11.09 8.08 13.96
N SER A 78 10.42 9.20 14.14
CA SER A 78 10.62 10.10 15.29
C SER A 78 10.24 9.47 16.63
N GLY A 79 9.43 8.39 16.61
CA GLY A 79 8.83 7.83 17.81
C GLY A 79 7.69 8.67 18.39
N SER A 80 7.24 9.72 17.69
CA SER A 80 6.05 10.48 18.09
C SER A 80 4.77 9.66 17.92
N GLU A 81 3.68 10.13 18.55
CA GLU A 81 2.36 9.53 18.34
C GLU A 81 1.98 9.60 16.86
N PRO A 82 1.51 8.49 16.25
CA PRO A 82 1.05 8.49 14.87
C PRO A 82 -0.15 9.41 14.66
N PHE A 83 -0.18 10.09 13.51
CA PHE A 83 -1.33 10.86 13.07
C PHE A 83 -2.31 9.95 12.32
N TYR A 84 -3.60 10.04 12.63
CA TYR A 84 -4.69 9.32 11.95
C TYR A 84 -5.78 10.32 11.57
N ASP A 85 -6.17 10.37 10.30
CA ASP A 85 -7.27 11.21 9.82
C ASP A 85 -8.62 10.48 9.79
N TYR A 86 -8.58 9.14 9.89
CA TYR A 86 -9.76 8.27 9.83
C TYR A 86 -10.64 8.47 8.58
N TYR A 87 -10.06 8.91 7.47
CA TYR A 87 -10.76 9.09 6.21
C TYR A 87 -11.52 7.82 5.79
N HIS A 88 -10.91 6.66 6.00
CA HIS A 88 -11.50 5.35 5.72
C HIS A 88 -12.28 4.74 6.91
N GLY A 89 -12.60 5.55 7.93
CA GLY A 89 -13.24 5.08 9.16
C GLY A 89 -12.24 4.47 10.17
N THR A 90 -12.71 4.20 11.39
CA THR A 90 -11.86 3.70 12.49
C THR A 90 -11.31 2.30 12.27
N ASP A 91 -11.91 1.51 11.38
CA ASP A 91 -11.45 0.20 10.96
C ASP A 91 -10.64 0.24 9.65
N ALA A 92 -10.41 1.43 9.10
CA ALA A 92 -9.75 1.72 7.82
C ALA A 92 -10.46 1.16 6.58
N LEU A 93 -11.58 0.45 6.72
CA LEU A 93 -12.32 -0.18 5.61
C LEU A 93 -13.81 0.26 5.56
N GLY A 94 -14.15 1.39 6.18
CA GLY A 94 -15.52 1.91 6.17
C GLY A 94 -16.55 0.97 6.78
N GLY A 95 -16.15 0.17 7.76
CA GLY A 95 -16.99 -0.84 8.41
C GLY A 95 -16.98 -2.20 7.71
N LEU A 96 -16.24 -2.38 6.62
CA LEU A 96 -16.19 -3.67 5.90
C LEU A 96 -15.26 -4.69 6.55
N SER A 97 -14.39 -4.29 7.50
CA SER A 97 -13.49 -5.22 8.21
C SER A 97 -14.23 -6.38 8.88
N ARG A 98 -15.49 -6.19 9.27
CA ARG A 98 -16.36 -7.22 9.83
C ARG A 98 -16.70 -8.36 8.86
N LEU A 99 -16.57 -8.13 7.56
CA LEU A 99 -16.83 -9.13 6.50
C LEU A 99 -15.59 -9.98 6.22
N LEU A 100 -14.41 -9.56 6.71
CA LEU A 100 -13.17 -10.26 6.46
C LEU A 100 -13.04 -11.51 7.34
N PRO A 101 -12.47 -12.60 6.83
CA PRO A 101 -12.13 -13.75 7.63
C PRO A 101 -11.16 -13.37 8.76
N LYS A 102 -11.36 -13.97 9.93
CA LYS A 102 -10.36 -13.91 11.00
C LYS A 102 -9.25 -14.91 10.68
N THR A 103 -8.02 -14.46 10.80
CA THR A 103 -6.84 -15.28 10.53
C THR A 103 -5.88 -15.21 11.71
N ASP A 104 -5.20 -16.31 11.99
CA ASP A 104 -4.20 -16.43 13.05
C ASP A 104 -2.79 -16.56 12.46
N ASP A 105 -2.53 -15.98 11.29
CA ASP A 105 -1.22 -16.05 10.66
C ASP A 105 -0.15 -15.42 11.54
N ALA A 106 0.94 -16.15 11.73
CA ALA A 106 2.11 -15.65 12.43
C ALA A 106 2.72 -14.48 11.66
N ALA A 107 2.86 -13.34 12.30
CA ALA A 107 3.45 -12.15 11.69
C ALA A 107 4.96 -12.32 11.53
N MET A 108 5.47 -12.19 10.31
CA MET A 108 6.90 -12.05 10.05
C MET A 108 7.32 -10.59 10.29
N PRO A 109 8.42 -10.33 11.03
CA PRO A 109 8.88 -8.97 11.25
C PRO A 109 9.48 -8.37 9.97
N LEU A 110 9.62 -7.02 9.92
CA LEU A 110 10.18 -6.31 8.76
C LEU A 110 11.56 -6.86 8.34
N SER A 111 12.40 -7.26 9.28
CA SER A 111 13.70 -7.87 9.01
C SER A 111 13.64 -9.22 8.27
N ALA A 112 12.48 -9.88 8.23
CA ALA A 112 12.31 -11.10 7.45
C ALA A 112 12.26 -10.82 5.94
N LEU A 113 12.06 -9.58 5.51
CA LEU A 113 11.98 -9.23 4.10
C LEU A 113 13.27 -9.63 3.35
N SER A 114 14.44 -9.45 3.97
CA SER A 114 15.73 -9.85 3.38
C SER A 114 15.90 -11.36 3.24
N GLN A 115 15.09 -12.17 3.93
CA GLN A 115 15.07 -13.63 3.80
C GLN A 115 14.10 -14.09 2.70
N LEU A 116 13.08 -13.28 2.39
CA LEU A 116 12.08 -13.56 1.37
C LEU A 116 12.53 -13.16 -0.04
N VAL A 117 13.54 -12.29 -0.13
CA VAL A 117 14.12 -11.82 -1.39
C VAL A 117 15.52 -12.44 -1.55
N HIS A 118 15.74 -13.22 -2.60
CA HIS A 118 17.05 -13.84 -2.85
C HIS A 118 18.13 -12.82 -3.21
N ALA A 119 19.39 -13.16 -2.94
CA ALA A 119 20.51 -12.23 -3.04
C ALA A 119 20.78 -11.70 -4.47
N ASP A 120 20.37 -12.43 -5.48
CA ASP A 120 20.51 -12.11 -6.91
C ASP A 120 19.27 -11.41 -7.50
N GLU A 121 18.19 -11.26 -6.73
CA GLU A 121 16.97 -10.60 -7.18
C GLU A 121 17.04 -9.07 -7.02
N GLN A 122 16.44 -8.37 -7.96
CA GLN A 122 16.22 -6.92 -7.88
C GLN A 122 14.82 -6.66 -7.32
N VAL A 123 14.67 -5.56 -6.57
CA VAL A 123 13.41 -5.21 -5.92
C VAL A 123 12.80 -3.96 -6.53
N THR A 124 11.57 -4.07 -7.01
CA THR A 124 10.69 -2.92 -7.21
C THR A 124 9.87 -2.73 -5.93
N TYR A 125 10.11 -1.64 -5.22
CA TYR A 125 9.42 -1.31 -3.98
C TYR A 125 8.28 -0.33 -4.27
N CYS A 126 7.03 -0.76 -4.08
CA CYS A 126 5.84 0.08 -4.27
C CYS A 126 5.23 0.39 -2.90
N ALA A 127 5.32 1.65 -2.48
CA ALA A 127 4.72 2.13 -1.24
C ALA A 127 3.46 2.94 -1.55
N VAL A 128 2.32 2.51 -1.04
CA VAL A 128 1.05 3.25 -1.13
C VAL A 128 0.60 3.78 0.24
N GLY A 129 1.33 3.44 1.31
CA GLY A 129 1.24 4.00 2.65
C GLY A 129 2.48 4.84 3.03
N PRO A 130 2.64 5.18 4.33
CA PRO A 130 3.80 5.94 4.84
C PRO A 130 5.13 5.24 4.54
N LEU A 131 6.16 6.02 4.20
CA LEU A 131 7.48 5.52 3.78
C LEU A 131 8.34 4.95 4.93
N THR A 132 7.77 4.77 6.11
CA THR A 132 8.49 4.39 7.34
C THR A 132 9.21 3.05 7.22
N ASN A 133 8.58 2.05 6.60
CA ASN A 133 9.20 0.72 6.42
C ASN A 133 10.42 0.81 5.51
N LEU A 134 10.30 1.45 4.36
CA LEU A 134 11.41 1.67 3.42
C LEU A 134 12.55 2.44 4.07
N ALA A 135 12.21 3.53 4.77
CA ALA A 135 13.19 4.33 5.49
C ALA A 135 13.90 3.57 6.62
N THR A 136 13.20 2.65 7.27
CA THR A 136 13.77 1.76 8.30
C THR A 136 14.77 0.78 7.66
N LEU A 137 14.42 0.15 6.54
CA LEU A 137 15.32 -0.76 5.81
C LEU A 137 16.59 -0.03 5.35
N ILE A 138 16.46 1.19 4.82
CA ILE A 138 17.61 2.03 4.44
C ILE A 138 18.47 2.39 5.67
N GLY A 139 17.83 2.82 6.75
CA GLY A 139 18.55 3.28 7.95
C GLY A 139 19.23 2.17 8.74
N SER A 140 18.74 0.94 8.68
CA SER A 140 19.34 -0.24 9.29
C SER A 140 20.40 -0.92 8.41
N ASN A 141 20.62 -0.42 7.19
CA ASN A 141 21.45 -1.09 6.19
C ASN A 141 20.99 -2.54 5.92
N ASP A 142 19.68 -2.77 5.91
CA ASP A 142 19.14 -4.09 5.59
C ASP A 142 19.62 -4.53 4.19
N PRO A 143 20.06 -5.78 4.02
CA PRO A 143 20.55 -6.26 2.72
C PRO A 143 19.56 -6.06 1.56
N VAL A 144 18.24 -6.07 1.83
CA VAL A 144 17.24 -5.82 0.79
C VAL A 144 17.30 -4.40 0.26
N ALA A 145 17.68 -3.41 1.08
CA ALA A 145 17.73 -2.01 0.66
C ALA A 145 18.72 -1.79 -0.50
N SER A 146 19.85 -2.51 -0.51
CA SER A 146 20.85 -2.44 -1.60
C SER A 146 20.37 -3.08 -2.91
N ARG A 147 19.31 -3.84 -2.89
CA ARG A 147 18.71 -4.53 -4.04
C ARG A 147 17.53 -3.79 -4.64
N ILE A 148 17.05 -2.73 -3.95
CA ILE A 148 15.98 -1.89 -4.47
C ILE A 148 16.52 -1.08 -5.64
N ASN A 149 16.04 -1.39 -6.84
CA ASN A 149 16.43 -0.71 -8.07
C ASN A 149 15.40 0.34 -8.50
N LYS A 150 14.18 0.27 -7.95
CA LYS A 150 13.11 1.24 -8.22
C LYS A 150 12.17 1.36 -7.03
N VAL A 151 11.79 2.58 -6.72
CA VAL A 151 10.74 2.92 -5.77
C VAL A 151 9.58 3.59 -6.50
N LEU A 152 8.38 3.08 -6.30
CA LEU A 152 7.13 3.72 -6.70
C LEU A 152 6.43 4.14 -5.40
N ALA A 153 6.16 5.41 -5.21
CA ALA A 153 5.54 5.89 -3.98
C ALA A 153 4.31 6.74 -4.27
N MET A 154 3.19 6.39 -3.65
CA MET A 154 2.05 7.30 -3.55
C MET A 154 2.29 8.24 -2.37
N GLY A 155 2.32 9.52 -2.63
CA GLY A 155 2.53 10.52 -1.58
C GLY A 155 2.92 11.89 -2.11
N GLY A 156 2.88 12.86 -1.21
CA GLY A 156 3.14 14.24 -1.53
C GLY A 156 2.06 14.91 -2.38
N GLY A 157 2.17 16.20 -2.55
CA GLY A 157 1.27 17.02 -3.35
C GLY A 157 2.01 18.10 -4.10
N LEU A 158 1.49 18.51 -5.26
CA LEU A 158 2.02 19.62 -6.06
C LEU A 158 1.17 20.89 -5.90
N LYS A 159 -0.14 20.75 -5.93
CA LYS A 159 -1.14 21.82 -5.82
C LYS A 159 -2.32 21.45 -4.92
N ARG A 160 -2.48 20.17 -4.62
CA ARG A 160 -3.57 19.63 -3.82
C ARG A 160 -3.01 18.86 -2.64
N PHE A 161 -3.64 19.03 -1.51
CA PHE A 161 -3.20 18.46 -0.23
C PHE A 161 -4.43 17.98 0.53
N ASN A 162 -4.26 16.99 1.40
CA ASN A 162 -5.33 16.40 2.21
C ASN A 162 -5.02 16.46 3.72
N CYS A 163 -3.88 17.04 4.09
CA CYS A 163 -3.46 17.21 5.48
C CYS A 163 -3.10 18.67 5.78
N PRO A 164 -3.00 19.07 7.08
CA PRO A 164 -2.53 20.38 7.49
C PRO A 164 -1.14 20.74 6.91
N HIS A 165 -0.83 22.04 6.88
CA HIS A 165 0.46 22.57 6.43
C HIS A 165 0.82 22.23 4.97
N GLU A 166 -0.20 22.18 4.09
CA GLU A 166 -0.02 21.89 2.68
C GLU A 166 0.78 20.58 2.47
N SER A 167 0.36 19.54 3.16
CA SER A 167 0.98 18.21 3.09
C SER A 167 -0.01 17.14 2.61
N GLU A 168 0.52 16.04 2.15
CA GLU A 168 -0.23 14.84 1.81
C GLU A 168 -0.04 13.80 2.91
N PHE A 169 -1.05 12.97 3.13
CA PHE A 169 -1.18 12.09 4.29
C PHE A 169 0.01 11.15 4.50
N ASN A 170 0.45 10.42 3.49
CA ASN A 170 1.54 9.44 3.64
C ASN A 170 2.86 10.09 4.04
N PHE A 171 3.15 11.29 3.47
CA PHE A 171 4.35 12.05 3.83
C PHE A 171 4.17 12.81 5.14
N HIS A 172 2.94 13.22 5.46
CA HIS A 172 2.62 13.86 6.74
C HIS A 172 2.72 12.88 7.92
N ALA A 173 2.33 11.63 7.71
CA ALA A 173 2.38 10.59 8.73
C ALA A 173 3.82 10.29 9.21
N ASP A 174 4.81 10.41 8.32
CA ASP A 174 6.24 10.30 8.68
C ASP A 174 7.13 11.13 7.75
N PRO A 175 7.27 12.45 7.99
CA PRO A 175 8.09 13.33 7.16
C PRO A 175 9.59 12.99 7.22
N ASP A 176 10.07 12.43 8.33
CA ASP A 176 11.45 12.00 8.46
C ASP A 176 11.76 10.79 7.58
N ALA A 177 10.81 9.87 7.45
CA ALA A 177 10.91 8.74 6.54
C ALA A 177 10.93 9.21 5.08
N ALA A 178 10.01 10.09 4.69
CA ALA A 178 9.99 10.68 3.36
C ALA A 178 11.34 11.36 3.04
N ALA A 179 11.83 12.21 3.95
CA ALA A 179 13.12 12.89 3.79
C ALA A 179 14.30 11.91 3.67
N ARG A 180 14.30 10.81 4.42
CA ARG A 180 15.34 9.77 4.34
C ARG A 180 15.32 9.06 3.00
N VAL A 181 14.15 8.68 2.51
CA VAL A 181 13.99 8.01 1.21
C VAL A 181 14.48 8.91 0.08
N PHE A 182 14.09 10.18 0.06
CA PHE A 182 14.54 11.12 -0.99
C PHE A 182 16.04 11.42 -0.96
N ARG A 183 16.68 11.30 0.21
CA ARG A 183 18.14 11.48 0.35
C ARG A 183 18.94 10.21 0.11
N SER A 184 18.30 9.07 -0.06
CA SER A 184 18.96 7.75 -0.16
C SER A 184 19.71 7.53 -1.47
N GLY A 185 19.40 8.28 -2.53
CA GLY A 185 19.92 8.07 -3.88
C GLY A 185 19.20 6.97 -4.67
N LEU A 186 18.14 6.37 -4.14
CA LEU A 186 17.29 5.44 -4.87
C LEU A 186 16.54 6.14 -6.02
N ASP A 187 16.21 5.39 -7.08
CA ASP A 187 15.34 5.86 -8.17
C ASP A 187 13.87 5.88 -7.67
N VAL A 188 13.39 7.07 -7.31
CA VAL A 188 12.05 7.28 -6.74
C VAL A 188 11.14 7.95 -7.75
N THR A 189 10.06 7.25 -8.10
CA THR A 189 8.94 7.81 -8.88
C THR A 189 7.76 8.03 -7.94
N ILE A 190 7.20 9.24 -7.95
CA ILE A 190 6.08 9.62 -7.09
C ILE A 190 4.78 9.69 -7.89
N ALA A 191 3.71 9.13 -7.33
CA ALA A 191 2.34 9.40 -7.71
C ALA A 191 1.75 10.39 -6.69
N PRO A 192 1.74 11.71 -6.95
CA PRO A 192 1.27 12.70 -5.98
C PRO A 192 -0.25 12.66 -5.83
N PHE A 193 -0.77 13.22 -4.74
CA PHE A 193 -2.21 13.34 -4.48
C PHE A 193 -2.97 14.00 -5.63
N ASP A 194 -2.35 14.93 -6.35
CA ASP A 194 -2.91 15.56 -7.55
C ASP A 194 -3.26 14.53 -8.63
N LEU A 195 -2.45 13.48 -8.79
CA LEU A 195 -2.70 12.40 -9.73
C LEU A 195 -3.92 11.57 -9.30
N GLY A 196 -3.99 11.19 -8.03
CA GLY A 196 -5.15 10.49 -7.46
C GLY A 196 -6.45 11.26 -7.67
N MET A 197 -6.42 12.58 -7.47
CA MET A 197 -7.57 13.46 -7.71
C MET A 197 -7.96 13.59 -9.19
N SER A 198 -7.12 13.16 -10.12
CA SER A 198 -7.38 13.18 -11.56
C SER A 198 -7.76 11.81 -12.11
N ALA A 199 -7.39 10.73 -11.42
CA ALA A 199 -7.62 9.34 -11.80
C ALA A 199 -8.78 8.74 -10.97
N THR A 200 -9.96 9.35 -11.04
CA THR A 200 -11.14 8.96 -10.27
C THR A 200 -12.07 8.07 -11.10
N LEU A 201 -12.80 7.19 -10.42
CA LEU A 201 -13.86 6.38 -11.01
C LEU A 201 -15.23 7.02 -10.72
N THR A 202 -16.04 7.19 -11.77
CA THR A 202 -17.41 7.65 -11.60
C THR A 202 -18.32 6.53 -11.09
N ALA A 203 -19.52 6.89 -10.59
CA ALA A 203 -20.53 5.89 -10.23
C ALA A 203 -20.92 4.98 -11.42
N GLU A 204 -20.89 5.50 -12.67
CA GLU A 204 -21.14 4.73 -13.87
C GLU A 204 -19.98 3.75 -14.16
N ASP A 205 -18.72 4.17 -13.97
CA ASP A 205 -17.56 3.30 -14.10
C ASP A 205 -17.64 2.15 -13.10
N LEU A 206 -17.96 2.44 -11.85
CA LEU A 206 -18.13 1.42 -10.80
C LEU A 206 -19.25 0.44 -11.15
N ALA A 207 -20.41 0.95 -11.59
CA ALA A 207 -21.53 0.10 -12.02
C ALA A 207 -21.14 -0.83 -13.17
N ARG A 208 -20.34 -0.36 -14.13
CA ARG A 208 -19.82 -1.21 -15.24
C ARG A 208 -18.86 -2.29 -14.74
N VAL A 209 -17.97 -1.95 -13.82
CA VAL A 209 -16.99 -2.90 -13.27
C VAL A 209 -17.70 -3.97 -12.45
N THR A 210 -18.64 -3.57 -11.57
CA THR A 210 -19.34 -4.50 -10.68
C THR A 210 -20.36 -5.39 -11.42
N ALA A 211 -20.97 -4.91 -12.49
CA ALA A 211 -21.94 -5.72 -13.29
C ALA A 211 -21.34 -7.02 -13.87
N GLY A 212 -20.02 -7.06 -14.11
CA GLY A 212 -19.30 -8.25 -14.57
C GLY A 212 -18.46 -8.95 -13.50
N SER A 213 -18.50 -8.45 -12.28
CA SER A 213 -17.65 -8.92 -11.20
C SER A 213 -18.00 -10.34 -10.74
N ARG A 214 -16.97 -11.07 -10.34
CA ARG A 214 -17.09 -12.37 -9.66
C ARG A 214 -16.54 -12.33 -8.25
N CYS A 215 -16.28 -11.12 -7.71
CA CYS A 215 -15.72 -10.91 -6.40
C CYS A 215 -16.62 -9.96 -5.56
N PRO A 216 -17.63 -10.49 -4.85
CA PRO A 216 -18.57 -9.66 -4.07
C PRO A 216 -17.90 -8.77 -3.03
N LEU A 217 -16.75 -9.17 -2.50
CA LEU A 217 -15.99 -8.34 -1.57
C LEU A 217 -15.46 -7.07 -2.28
N MET A 218 -14.90 -7.22 -3.49
CA MET A 218 -14.43 -6.07 -4.27
C MET A 218 -15.57 -5.15 -4.67
N ASP A 219 -16.74 -5.69 -4.99
CA ASP A 219 -17.93 -4.88 -5.28
C ASP A 219 -18.30 -4.03 -4.05
N SER A 220 -18.29 -4.63 -2.86
CA SER A 220 -18.55 -3.92 -1.61
C SER A 220 -17.49 -2.87 -1.30
N ILE A 221 -16.21 -3.14 -1.61
CA ILE A 221 -15.10 -2.20 -1.42
C ILE A 221 -15.25 -1.00 -2.37
N LEU A 222 -15.58 -1.23 -3.64
CA LEU A 222 -15.79 -0.18 -4.62
C LEU A 222 -17.02 0.70 -4.28
N ASP A 223 -18.11 0.09 -3.85
CA ASP A 223 -19.29 0.81 -3.39
C ASP A 223 -18.98 1.66 -2.15
N GLN A 224 -18.20 1.12 -1.20
CA GLN A 224 -17.76 1.86 -0.02
C GLN A 224 -16.83 3.00 -0.37
N SER A 225 -15.95 2.84 -1.37
CA SER A 225 -15.08 3.91 -1.88
C SER A 225 -15.91 5.12 -2.32
N LEU A 226 -16.94 4.88 -3.14
CA LEU A 226 -17.85 5.95 -3.59
C LEU A 226 -18.63 6.57 -2.42
N HIS A 227 -19.09 5.76 -1.47
CA HIS A 227 -19.78 6.25 -0.27
C HIS A 227 -18.87 7.17 0.55
N THR A 228 -17.63 6.74 0.81
CA THR A 228 -16.63 7.53 1.54
C THR A 228 -16.30 8.83 0.81
N ALA A 229 -16.09 8.79 -0.51
CA ALA A 229 -15.82 9.98 -1.31
C ALA A 229 -16.95 11.01 -1.19
N ARG A 230 -18.21 10.57 -1.30
CA ARG A 230 -19.40 11.43 -1.17
C ARG A 230 -19.55 12.01 0.23
N ALA A 231 -19.29 11.24 1.28
CA ALA A 231 -19.32 11.71 2.66
C ALA A 231 -18.30 12.85 2.91
N HIS A 232 -17.21 12.90 2.11
CA HIS A 232 -16.20 13.96 2.14
C HIS A 232 -16.38 15.02 1.03
N GLY A 233 -17.57 15.10 0.45
CA GLY A 233 -17.92 16.15 -0.52
C GLY A 233 -17.34 15.94 -1.92
N ARG A 234 -16.96 14.70 -2.28
CA ARG A 234 -16.50 14.33 -3.63
C ARG A 234 -17.60 13.60 -4.38
N GLU A 235 -17.71 13.83 -5.69
CA GLU A 235 -18.73 13.17 -6.53
C GLU A 235 -18.27 11.78 -7.01
N ASN A 236 -16.96 11.55 -7.08
CA ASN A 236 -16.32 10.36 -7.63
C ASN A 236 -15.40 9.70 -6.59
N ALA A 237 -15.20 8.39 -6.72
CA ALA A 237 -14.31 7.58 -5.91
C ALA A 237 -12.88 7.60 -6.47
#